data_841b9e54067ffc97009b7d973d06819b
#
_entry.id   841b9e54067ffc97009b7d973d06819b
#
_cell.length_a   1.000
_cell.length_b   1.000
_cell.length_c   1.000
_cell.angle_alpha   90.00
_cell.angle_beta   90.00
_cell.angle_gamma   90.00
#
_symmetry.space_group_name_H-M   'P 1'
#
loop_
_entity.id
_entity.type
_entity.pdbx_description
1 polymer ?
#
loop_
_entity_poly.entity_id
_entity_poly.type
_entity_poly.pdbx_seq_one_letter_code
_entity_poly.pdbx_strand_id
1 'polypeptide(L)'
;MEYRLFDLHCDTPYRLHKEDKTLRTNDLHVALDKINYLSRYVQIAAIWSDYDLSDEEAYVAFWRVLNRFKREIESNRQRAAICRSYDEFAQLPENVAAFFLAVEDARILSGNVERIRELYDAGVRFLSLNWMGENALGGGYDTNAPLTHLGRTVVRMAFDLGITMDVSHSSAKVIDEIAEMAADLKKPIIATHSNANSVAVHPRNLTDTQFTKIKQSGGIVGISLAKEHLCGKSKPIAAVEDIIDHIEYYLGLDGQYTVCLGCDFDGIEITPESIDSVADLYKLADAMSAKNFSDELIHAIFYQNALNFLKKL
;
A
#
# COMPACT_ATOMS: atom_id res chain seq x y z
N MET A 1 23.56 5.31 9.55
CA MET A 1 22.56 5.88 8.59
C MET A 1 21.38 6.41 9.39
N GLU A 2 20.80 7.56 9.03
CA GLU A 2 19.55 8.03 9.60
C GLU A 2 18.41 7.35 8.86
N TYR A 3 17.63 6.52 9.55
CA TYR A 3 16.57 5.74 8.89
C TYR A 3 15.30 6.58 8.74
N ARG A 4 14.80 6.67 7.49
CA ARG A 4 13.50 7.22 7.13
C ARG A 4 12.69 6.15 6.42
N LEU A 5 11.40 6.10 6.68
CA LEU A 5 10.52 5.10 6.07
C LEU A 5 9.27 5.75 5.52
N PHE A 6 8.94 5.42 4.27
CA PHE A 6 7.64 5.63 3.64
C PHE A 6 7.13 4.27 3.17
N ASP A 7 6.29 3.66 3.97
CA ASP A 7 5.69 2.36 3.68
C ASP A 7 4.33 2.56 2.98
N LEU A 8 4.14 1.87 1.85
CA LEU A 8 2.99 2.06 0.97
C LEU A 8 1.74 1.30 1.42
N HIS A 9 1.83 0.37 2.40
CA HIS A 9 0.65 -0.39 2.82
C HIS A 9 0.75 -0.94 4.24
N CYS A 10 -0.31 -0.72 5.02
CA CYS A 10 -0.59 -1.46 6.25
C CYS A 10 -2.09 -1.52 6.54
N ASP A 11 -2.54 -2.58 7.25
CA ASP A 11 -3.91 -2.78 7.73
C ASP A 11 -4.10 -2.44 9.20
N THR A 12 -3.16 -1.70 9.76
CA THR A 12 -3.21 -1.26 11.16
C THR A 12 -4.56 -0.65 11.57
N PRO A 13 -5.23 0.21 10.75
CA PRO A 13 -6.53 0.75 11.12
C PRO A 13 -7.58 -0.33 11.41
N TYR A 14 -7.63 -1.38 10.58
CA TYR A 14 -8.54 -2.50 10.76
C TYR A 14 -8.21 -3.28 12.05
N ARG A 15 -6.95 -3.61 12.29
CA ARG A 15 -6.53 -4.37 13.48
C ARG A 15 -6.78 -3.59 14.78
N LEU A 16 -6.53 -2.28 14.79
CA LEU A 16 -6.85 -1.42 15.95
C LEU A 16 -8.36 -1.44 16.25
N HIS A 17 -9.23 -1.46 15.23
CA HIS A 17 -10.66 -1.56 15.40
C HIS A 17 -11.10 -2.96 15.85
N LYS A 18 -10.63 -4.00 15.18
CA LYS A 18 -11.04 -5.40 15.40
C LYS A 18 -10.65 -5.92 16.79
N GLU A 19 -9.45 -5.54 17.25
CA GLU A 19 -8.85 -6.04 18.49
C GLU A 19 -8.91 -5.03 19.65
N ASP A 20 -9.56 -3.88 19.44
CA ASP A 20 -9.66 -2.76 20.41
C ASP A 20 -8.29 -2.33 20.96
N LYS A 21 -7.28 -2.26 20.07
CA LYS A 21 -5.91 -1.84 20.43
C LYS A 21 -5.70 -0.36 20.18
N THR A 22 -4.62 0.21 20.74
CA THR A 22 -4.24 1.60 20.56
C THR A 22 -3.09 1.75 19.57
N LEU A 23 -3.04 2.86 18.84
CA LEU A 23 -1.95 3.14 17.90
C LEU A 23 -0.61 3.41 18.60
N ARG A 24 -0.65 3.92 19.85
CA ARG A 24 0.56 4.32 20.56
C ARG A 24 1.44 3.12 20.90
N THR A 25 0.87 2.16 21.60
CA THR A 25 1.57 0.95 22.06
C THR A 25 0.65 -0.25 21.87
N ASN A 26 1.13 -1.26 21.15
CA ASN A 26 0.42 -2.50 20.88
C ASN A 26 1.41 -3.61 20.51
N ASP A 27 0.91 -4.82 20.36
CA ASP A 27 1.64 -6.01 19.92
C ASP A 27 1.44 -6.31 18.41
N LEU A 28 0.79 -5.41 17.65
CA LEU A 28 0.66 -5.46 16.20
C LEU A 28 1.99 -5.11 15.52
N HIS A 29 2.05 -5.21 14.18
CA HIS A 29 3.28 -4.88 13.47
C HIS A 29 3.61 -3.38 13.50
N VAL A 30 2.61 -2.50 13.51
CA VAL A 30 2.79 -1.04 13.56
C VAL A 30 2.28 -0.44 14.86
N ALA A 31 3.15 0.32 15.54
CA ALA A 31 2.82 1.15 16.69
C ALA A 31 3.75 2.38 16.72
N LEU A 32 3.28 3.51 17.27
CA LEU A 32 4.08 4.73 17.38
C LEU A 32 5.34 4.53 18.24
N ASP A 33 5.30 3.65 19.22
CA ASP A 33 6.48 3.37 20.05
C ASP A 33 7.51 2.47 19.33
N LYS A 34 7.12 1.75 18.27
CA LYS A 34 7.99 0.92 17.43
C LYS A 34 8.77 1.70 16.38
N ILE A 35 8.33 2.91 16.03
CA ILE A 35 8.97 3.77 15.02
C ILE A 35 9.92 4.82 15.60
N ASN A 36 10.21 4.79 16.90
CA ASN A 36 11.04 5.81 17.57
C ASN A 36 12.47 5.90 17.04
N TYR A 37 12.98 4.87 16.35
CA TYR A 37 14.32 4.85 15.75
C TYR A 37 14.35 5.55 14.38
N LEU A 38 13.17 5.83 13.79
CA LEU A 38 13.05 6.50 12.50
C LEU A 38 13.05 8.02 12.71
N SER A 39 13.87 8.71 11.96
CA SER A 39 13.84 10.19 11.94
C SER A 39 12.61 10.73 11.21
N ARG A 40 12.02 9.96 10.29
CA ARG A 40 10.77 10.27 9.60
C ARG A 40 10.01 8.99 9.28
N TYR A 41 8.71 8.98 9.58
CA TYR A 41 7.81 7.89 9.24
C TYR A 41 6.59 8.38 8.46
N VAL A 42 6.33 7.73 7.33
CA VAL A 42 5.15 7.95 6.49
C VAL A 42 4.53 6.59 6.15
N GLN A 43 3.21 6.50 6.25
CA GLN A 43 2.46 5.27 6.04
C GLN A 43 1.23 5.52 5.18
N ILE A 44 1.00 4.73 4.14
CA ILE A 44 -0.33 4.60 3.56
C ILE A 44 -1.07 3.54 4.39
N ALA A 45 -2.14 3.97 5.06
CA ALA A 45 -2.93 3.16 5.97
C ALA A 45 -4.24 2.77 5.29
N ALA A 46 -4.40 1.49 5.01
CA ALA A 46 -5.56 0.94 4.34
C ALA A 46 -6.74 0.78 5.33
N ILE A 47 -7.91 1.11 4.84
CA ILE A 47 -9.18 0.80 5.49
C ILE A 47 -9.78 -0.38 4.73
N TRP A 48 -9.66 -1.54 5.33
CA TRP A 48 -10.21 -2.80 4.85
C TRP A 48 -11.43 -3.22 5.68
N SER A 49 -12.24 -4.14 5.19
CA SER A 49 -13.40 -4.71 5.89
C SER A 49 -13.53 -6.22 5.63
N ASP A 50 -14.03 -6.95 6.63
CA ASP A 50 -14.19 -8.41 6.56
C ASP A 50 -14.91 -8.83 5.27
N TYR A 51 -14.34 -9.84 4.58
CA TYR A 51 -14.80 -10.28 3.26
C TYR A 51 -16.19 -10.92 3.26
N ASP A 52 -16.62 -11.48 4.38
CA ASP A 52 -17.92 -12.13 4.57
C ASP A 52 -19.10 -11.14 4.74
N LEU A 53 -18.80 -9.85 4.87
CA LEU A 53 -19.82 -8.80 4.92
C LEU A 53 -20.42 -8.55 3.52
N SER A 54 -21.72 -8.23 3.49
CA SER A 54 -22.32 -7.63 2.29
C SER A 54 -21.71 -6.25 2.00
N ASP A 55 -21.84 -5.75 0.76
CA ASP A 55 -21.26 -4.47 0.35
C ASP A 55 -21.76 -3.30 1.22
N GLU A 56 -23.04 -3.29 1.62
CA GLU A 56 -23.58 -2.27 2.52
C GLU A 56 -23.05 -2.39 3.94
N GLU A 57 -22.88 -3.61 4.45
CA GLU A 57 -22.25 -3.83 5.76
C GLU A 57 -20.78 -3.43 5.72
N ALA A 58 -20.07 -3.72 4.62
CA ALA A 58 -18.69 -3.29 4.39
C ALA A 58 -18.57 -1.76 4.36
N TYR A 59 -19.53 -1.05 3.75
CA TYR A 59 -19.58 0.41 3.79
C TYR A 59 -19.75 0.94 5.22
N VAL A 60 -20.62 0.34 6.01
CA VAL A 60 -20.78 0.70 7.43
C VAL A 60 -19.51 0.39 8.22
N ALA A 61 -18.88 -0.76 7.97
CA ALA A 61 -17.61 -1.16 8.60
C ALA A 61 -16.48 -0.18 8.27
N PHE A 62 -16.36 0.25 7.00
CA PHE A 62 -15.40 1.28 6.60
C PHE A 62 -15.47 2.51 7.50
N TRP A 63 -16.66 3.06 7.72
CA TRP A 63 -16.82 4.26 8.57
C TRP A 63 -16.48 4.00 10.04
N ARG A 64 -16.74 2.79 10.54
CA ARG A 64 -16.37 2.39 11.92
C ARG A 64 -14.86 2.33 12.09
N VAL A 65 -14.16 1.65 11.15
CA VAL A 65 -12.70 1.53 11.14
C VAL A 65 -12.05 2.90 10.99
N LEU A 66 -12.47 3.69 10.00
CA LEU A 66 -11.95 5.04 9.77
C LEU A 66 -12.13 5.95 10.99
N ASN A 67 -13.33 5.96 11.60
CA ASN A 67 -13.59 6.79 12.75
C ASN A 67 -12.80 6.33 13.99
N ARG A 68 -12.57 5.01 14.16
CA ARG A 68 -11.68 4.49 15.20
C ARG A 68 -10.26 4.97 14.97
N PHE A 69 -9.75 4.84 13.74
CA PHE A 69 -8.40 5.30 13.40
C PHE A 69 -8.23 6.81 13.59
N LYS A 70 -9.19 7.62 13.14
CA LYS A 70 -9.17 9.08 13.38
C LYS A 70 -9.11 9.44 14.87
N ARG A 71 -9.83 8.71 15.74
CA ARG A 71 -9.73 8.92 17.21
C ARG A 71 -8.35 8.55 17.75
N GLU A 72 -7.72 7.49 17.25
CA GLU A 72 -6.35 7.11 17.63
C GLU A 72 -5.33 8.20 17.22
N ILE A 73 -5.45 8.74 16.01
CA ILE A 73 -4.60 9.86 15.55
C ILE A 73 -4.81 11.10 16.45
N GLU A 74 -6.06 11.49 16.73
CA GLU A 74 -6.33 12.65 17.57
C GLU A 74 -5.81 12.48 19.00
N SER A 75 -5.94 11.28 19.57
CA SER A 75 -5.38 10.95 20.89
C SER A 75 -3.85 11.02 20.92
N ASN A 76 -3.20 10.94 19.76
CA ASN A 76 -1.76 10.97 19.57
C ASN A 76 -1.29 12.15 18.70
N ARG A 77 -2.04 13.24 18.61
CA ARG A 77 -1.79 14.37 17.67
C ARG A 77 -0.42 15.02 17.75
N GLN A 78 0.30 14.83 18.86
CA GLN A 78 1.69 15.29 18.98
C GLN A 78 2.71 14.37 18.28
N ARG A 79 2.30 13.16 17.88
CA ARG A 79 3.15 12.11 17.32
C ARG A 79 2.64 11.57 15.98
N ALA A 80 1.39 11.81 15.62
CA ALA A 80 0.76 11.28 14.42
C ALA A 80 -0.24 12.26 13.84
N ALA A 81 -0.32 12.30 12.51
CA ALA A 81 -1.29 13.10 11.76
C ALA A 81 -1.74 12.36 10.49
N ILE A 82 -3.01 12.57 10.08
CA ILE A 82 -3.48 12.20 8.76
C ILE A 82 -3.20 13.35 7.80
N CYS A 83 -2.57 13.06 6.66
CA CYS A 83 -2.29 13.99 5.58
C CYS A 83 -3.11 13.64 4.34
N ARG A 84 -3.50 14.65 3.58
CA ARG A 84 -4.26 14.52 2.33
C ARG A 84 -3.49 14.97 1.10
N SER A 85 -2.35 15.64 1.32
CA SER A 85 -1.47 16.13 0.26
C SER A 85 -0.02 16.21 0.73
N TYR A 86 0.90 16.38 -0.24
CA TYR A 86 2.30 16.68 0.08
C TYR A 86 2.45 17.97 0.91
N ASP A 87 1.66 19.00 0.63
CA ASP A 87 1.75 20.28 1.34
C ASP A 87 1.37 20.13 2.82
N GLU A 88 0.32 19.35 3.14
CA GLU A 88 -0.02 19.03 4.54
C GLU A 88 1.11 18.26 5.22
N PHE A 89 1.67 17.26 4.54
CA PHE A 89 2.80 16.48 5.04
C PHE A 89 4.06 17.34 5.27
N ALA A 90 4.39 18.24 4.34
CA ALA A 90 5.59 19.05 4.41
C ALA A 90 5.60 20.06 5.59
N GLN A 91 4.42 20.37 6.13
CA GLN A 91 4.25 21.24 7.29
C GLN A 91 4.39 20.51 8.62
N LEU A 92 4.40 19.17 8.63
CA LEU A 92 4.53 18.41 9.86
C LEU A 92 5.96 18.42 10.40
N PRO A 93 6.13 18.52 11.72
CA PRO A 93 7.42 18.27 12.36
C PRO A 93 7.97 16.89 11.99
N GLU A 94 9.31 16.75 11.89
CA GLU A 94 9.91 15.47 11.46
C GLU A 94 9.57 14.29 12.38
N ASN A 95 9.40 14.52 13.66
CA ASN A 95 9.05 13.52 14.66
C ASN A 95 7.56 13.15 14.70
N VAL A 96 6.73 13.71 13.82
CA VAL A 96 5.31 13.37 13.68
C VAL A 96 5.14 12.40 12.53
N ALA A 97 4.63 11.20 12.83
CA ALA A 97 4.28 10.19 11.85
C ALA A 97 3.14 10.69 10.94
N ALA A 98 3.31 10.58 9.63
CA ALA A 98 2.29 10.97 8.66
C ALA A 98 1.55 9.73 8.13
N PHE A 99 0.22 9.78 8.14
CA PHE A 99 -0.62 8.72 7.59
C PHE A 99 -1.44 9.25 6.42
N PHE A 100 -1.42 8.55 5.29
CA PHE A 100 -2.30 8.77 4.16
C PHE A 100 -3.35 7.66 4.13
N LEU A 101 -4.61 8.01 3.89
CA LEU A 101 -5.69 7.01 3.90
C LEU A 101 -5.84 6.36 2.53
N ALA A 102 -5.94 5.03 2.55
CA ALA A 102 -6.33 4.21 1.43
C ALA A 102 -7.64 3.45 1.72
N VAL A 103 -8.36 3.09 0.68
CA VAL A 103 -9.38 2.04 0.73
C VAL A 103 -8.84 0.81 0.03
N GLU A 104 -8.90 -0.33 0.70
CA GLU A 104 -8.67 -1.64 0.12
C GLU A 104 -10.00 -2.36 -0.04
N ASP A 105 -10.34 -2.64 -1.30
CA ASP A 105 -11.62 -3.15 -1.79
C ASP A 105 -12.75 -2.09 -1.84
N ALA A 106 -12.88 -1.45 -3.00
CA ALA A 106 -13.92 -0.45 -3.25
C ALA A 106 -15.34 -1.04 -3.39
N ARG A 107 -15.58 -2.34 -3.08
CA ARG A 107 -16.94 -2.92 -2.97
C ARG A 107 -17.82 -2.13 -1.99
N ILE A 108 -17.20 -1.41 -1.05
CA ILE A 108 -17.88 -0.51 -0.11
C ILE A 108 -18.69 0.58 -0.81
N LEU A 109 -18.42 0.87 -2.09
CA LEU A 109 -19.27 1.77 -2.88
C LEU A 109 -20.67 1.18 -3.09
N SER A 110 -20.84 -0.16 -2.98
CA SER A 110 -22.12 -0.86 -3.05
C SER A 110 -22.97 -0.42 -4.26
N GLY A 111 -22.32 -0.30 -5.43
CA GLY A 111 -22.95 0.16 -6.66
C GLY A 111 -23.28 1.67 -6.74
N ASN A 112 -23.09 2.41 -5.67
CA ASN A 112 -23.32 3.86 -5.63
C ASN A 112 -22.00 4.64 -5.85
N VAL A 113 -21.77 5.08 -7.09
CA VAL A 113 -20.55 5.80 -7.48
C VAL A 113 -20.36 7.13 -6.74
N GLU A 114 -21.43 7.78 -6.29
CA GLU A 114 -21.32 9.06 -5.58
C GLU A 114 -20.61 8.91 -4.21
N ARG A 115 -20.60 7.71 -3.63
CA ARG A 115 -19.85 7.42 -2.40
C ARG A 115 -18.36 7.69 -2.55
N ILE A 116 -17.80 7.68 -3.77
CA ILE A 116 -16.38 8.02 -3.96
C ILE A 116 -16.05 9.46 -3.51
N ARG A 117 -17.01 10.39 -3.65
CA ARG A 117 -16.85 11.77 -3.14
C ARG A 117 -16.79 11.80 -1.62
N GLU A 118 -17.61 10.99 -0.97
CA GLU A 118 -17.60 10.87 0.50
C GLU A 118 -16.25 10.32 0.99
N LEU A 119 -15.67 9.34 0.26
CA LEU A 119 -14.34 8.81 0.57
C LEU A 119 -13.27 9.90 0.42
N TYR A 120 -13.30 10.67 -0.68
CA TYR A 120 -12.37 11.78 -0.92
C TYR A 120 -12.47 12.84 0.17
N ASP A 121 -13.69 13.26 0.53
CA ASP A 121 -13.96 14.25 1.58
C ASP A 121 -13.52 13.75 2.96
N ALA A 122 -13.63 12.43 3.20
CA ALA A 122 -13.14 11.77 4.40
C ALA A 122 -11.61 11.74 4.51
N GLY A 123 -10.90 12.04 3.40
CA GLY A 123 -9.44 12.12 3.33
C GLY A 123 -8.77 10.97 2.58
N VAL A 124 -9.51 10.05 1.98
CA VAL A 124 -8.96 8.97 1.15
C VAL A 124 -8.25 9.55 -0.07
N ARG A 125 -7.06 9.05 -0.39
CA ARG A 125 -6.25 9.46 -1.54
C ARG A 125 -5.77 8.29 -2.39
N PHE A 126 -5.92 7.06 -1.90
CA PHE A 126 -5.55 5.83 -2.60
C PHE A 126 -6.73 4.87 -2.58
N LEU A 127 -6.97 4.16 -3.68
CA LEU A 127 -8.12 3.29 -3.83
C LEU A 127 -7.77 2.05 -4.65
N SER A 128 -7.91 0.84 -4.07
CA SER A 128 -7.97 -0.40 -4.83
C SER A 128 -9.42 -0.83 -5.06
N LEU A 129 -9.70 -1.40 -6.23
CA LEU A 129 -11.08 -1.77 -6.59
C LEU A 129 -11.51 -3.10 -5.98
N ASN A 130 -10.56 -3.99 -5.76
CA ASN A 130 -10.81 -5.37 -5.37
C ASN A 130 -9.87 -5.77 -4.24
N TRP A 131 -10.27 -6.78 -3.50
CA TRP A 131 -9.39 -7.60 -2.65
C TRP A 131 -9.24 -9.00 -3.26
N MET A 132 -10.30 -9.81 -3.30
CA MET A 132 -10.35 -11.09 -3.99
C MET A 132 -11.74 -11.31 -4.61
N GLY A 133 -11.88 -12.30 -5.49
CA GLY A 133 -13.13 -12.58 -6.18
C GLY A 133 -13.55 -11.47 -7.14
N GLU A 134 -14.78 -11.55 -7.60
CA GLU A 134 -15.41 -10.51 -8.41
C GLU A 134 -16.34 -9.66 -7.54
N ASN A 135 -16.33 -8.36 -7.76
CA ASN A 135 -17.29 -7.43 -7.19
C ASN A 135 -17.99 -6.62 -8.30
N ALA A 136 -18.84 -5.67 -7.95
CA ALA A 136 -19.56 -4.84 -8.91
C ALA A 136 -18.64 -4.00 -9.83
N LEU A 137 -17.35 -3.86 -9.52
CA LEU A 137 -16.38 -3.00 -10.22
C LEU A 137 -15.46 -3.77 -11.17
N GLY A 138 -15.13 -5.02 -10.85
CA GLY A 138 -14.22 -5.84 -11.65
C GLY A 138 -13.76 -7.09 -10.92
N GLY A 139 -12.71 -7.73 -11.47
CA GLY A 139 -12.14 -8.94 -10.92
C GLY A 139 -10.95 -8.71 -10.00
N GLY A 140 -10.91 -9.46 -8.89
CA GLY A 140 -9.74 -9.61 -8.04
C GLY A 140 -8.68 -10.55 -8.64
N TYR A 141 -7.51 -10.60 -8.02
CA TYR A 141 -6.31 -11.31 -8.49
C TYR A 141 -6.52 -12.82 -8.77
N ASP A 142 -7.48 -13.44 -8.13
CA ASP A 142 -7.84 -14.86 -8.23
C ASP A 142 -8.86 -15.12 -9.35
N THR A 143 -9.23 -14.09 -10.13
CA THR A 143 -10.15 -14.17 -11.26
C THR A 143 -9.47 -13.69 -12.55
N ASN A 144 -10.18 -13.81 -13.68
CA ASN A 144 -9.78 -13.25 -14.97
C ASN A 144 -10.81 -12.23 -15.48
N ALA A 145 -11.65 -11.69 -14.60
CA ALA A 145 -12.69 -10.75 -14.97
C ALA A 145 -12.08 -9.36 -15.23
N PRO A 146 -12.54 -8.65 -16.27
CA PRO A 146 -12.14 -7.28 -16.58
C PRO A 146 -12.87 -6.28 -15.67
N LEU A 147 -12.57 -4.98 -15.85
CA LEU A 147 -13.42 -3.91 -15.31
C LEU A 147 -14.85 -4.04 -15.83
N THR A 148 -15.81 -3.83 -14.96
CA THR A 148 -17.20 -3.62 -15.36
C THR A 148 -17.39 -2.19 -15.92
N HIS A 149 -18.56 -1.90 -16.48
CA HIS A 149 -18.88 -0.52 -16.86
C HIS A 149 -18.85 0.43 -15.64
N LEU A 150 -19.35 -0.06 -14.50
CA LEU A 150 -19.33 0.67 -13.24
C LEU A 150 -17.90 0.89 -12.75
N GLY A 151 -17.03 -0.13 -12.82
CA GLY A 151 -15.61 -0.02 -12.47
C GLY A 151 -14.89 1.06 -13.29
N ARG A 152 -15.09 1.11 -14.60
CA ARG A 152 -14.53 2.18 -15.44
C ARG A 152 -15.02 3.57 -15.04
N THR A 153 -16.29 3.69 -14.65
CA THR A 153 -16.85 4.96 -14.16
C THR A 153 -16.18 5.37 -12.86
N VAL A 154 -16.00 4.44 -11.90
CA VAL A 154 -15.31 4.68 -10.62
C VAL A 154 -13.87 5.09 -10.84
N VAL A 155 -13.12 4.39 -11.70
CA VAL A 155 -11.71 4.72 -12.03
C VAL A 155 -11.62 6.15 -12.59
N ARG A 156 -12.48 6.53 -13.51
CA ARG A 156 -12.51 7.90 -14.07
C ARG A 156 -12.79 8.94 -13.00
N MET A 157 -13.83 8.71 -12.18
CA MET A 157 -14.18 9.62 -11.07
C MET A 157 -13.05 9.72 -10.03
N ALA A 158 -12.36 8.63 -9.74
CA ALA A 158 -11.19 8.63 -8.85
C ALA A 158 -10.09 9.56 -9.39
N PHE A 159 -9.73 9.41 -10.67
CA PHE A 159 -8.72 10.27 -11.30
C PHE A 159 -9.15 11.74 -11.36
N ASP A 160 -10.42 12.03 -11.61
CA ASP A 160 -10.96 13.40 -11.65
C ASP A 160 -10.92 14.07 -10.27
N LEU A 161 -11.13 13.31 -9.20
CA LEU A 161 -11.04 13.78 -7.81
C LEU A 161 -9.61 13.89 -7.30
N GLY A 162 -8.61 13.28 -7.96
CA GLY A 162 -7.24 13.20 -7.48
C GLY A 162 -7.02 12.04 -6.49
N ILE A 163 -7.84 10.99 -6.56
CA ILE A 163 -7.57 9.70 -5.90
C ILE A 163 -6.68 8.86 -6.82
N THR A 164 -5.56 8.39 -6.29
CA THR A 164 -4.64 7.50 -7.02
C THR A 164 -5.17 6.06 -7.00
N MET A 165 -5.22 5.43 -8.16
CA MET A 165 -5.59 4.03 -8.26
C MET A 165 -4.44 3.14 -7.82
N ASP A 166 -4.73 2.24 -6.86
CA ASP A 166 -3.88 1.14 -6.46
C ASP A 166 -4.35 -0.12 -7.16
N VAL A 167 -3.46 -0.74 -7.95
CA VAL A 167 -3.79 -1.96 -8.70
C VAL A 167 -3.45 -3.25 -7.93
N SER A 168 -2.95 -3.14 -6.70
CA SER A 168 -2.81 -4.30 -5.83
C SER A 168 -4.15 -5.02 -5.68
N HIS A 169 -4.13 -6.35 -5.62
CA HIS A 169 -5.32 -7.23 -5.60
C HIS A 169 -6.17 -7.28 -6.88
N SER A 170 -5.90 -6.48 -7.88
CA SER A 170 -6.67 -6.51 -9.12
C SER A 170 -6.31 -7.69 -10.02
N SER A 171 -7.26 -8.19 -10.81
CA SER A 171 -6.96 -9.17 -11.86
C SER A 171 -6.03 -8.58 -12.93
N ALA A 172 -5.33 -9.42 -13.67
CA ALA A 172 -4.43 -8.97 -14.73
C ALA A 172 -5.16 -8.06 -15.76
N LYS A 173 -6.40 -8.38 -16.10
CA LYS A 173 -7.21 -7.56 -17.02
C LYS A 173 -7.58 -6.20 -16.42
N VAL A 174 -7.94 -6.17 -15.13
CA VAL A 174 -8.25 -4.91 -14.43
C VAL A 174 -7.01 -4.02 -14.38
N ILE A 175 -5.83 -4.58 -14.08
CA ILE A 175 -4.55 -3.84 -14.09
C ILE A 175 -4.30 -3.24 -15.47
N ASP A 176 -4.46 -4.04 -16.54
CA ASP A 176 -4.23 -3.59 -17.91
C ASP A 176 -5.17 -2.45 -18.30
N GLU A 177 -6.46 -2.58 -18.02
CA GLU A 177 -7.46 -1.55 -18.34
C GLU A 177 -7.28 -0.26 -17.53
N ILE A 178 -6.95 -0.36 -16.23
CA ILE A 178 -6.64 0.82 -15.41
C ILE A 178 -5.38 1.52 -15.96
N ALA A 179 -4.35 0.75 -16.35
CA ALA A 179 -3.13 1.32 -16.92
C ALA A 179 -3.38 2.04 -18.26
N GLU A 180 -4.25 1.50 -19.11
CA GLU A 180 -4.67 2.15 -20.36
C GLU A 180 -5.41 3.47 -20.07
N MET A 181 -6.40 3.44 -19.16
CA MET A 181 -7.13 4.65 -18.76
C MET A 181 -6.20 5.71 -18.15
N ALA A 182 -5.24 5.27 -17.33
CA ALA A 182 -4.24 6.14 -16.71
C ALA A 182 -3.33 6.80 -17.75
N ALA A 183 -2.90 6.05 -18.77
CA ALA A 183 -2.09 6.58 -19.88
C ALA A 183 -2.86 7.65 -20.68
N ASP A 184 -4.13 7.39 -21.02
CA ASP A 184 -4.98 8.34 -21.74
C ASP A 184 -5.20 9.64 -20.95
N LEU A 185 -5.34 9.55 -19.63
CA LEU A 185 -5.60 10.67 -18.73
C LEU A 185 -4.30 11.29 -18.18
N LYS A 186 -3.13 10.72 -18.48
CA LYS A 186 -1.81 11.11 -17.96
C LYS A 186 -1.79 11.13 -16.42
N LYS A 187 -2.38 10.09 -15.81
CA LYS A 187 -2.42 9.91 -14.37
C LYS A 187 -1.48 8.78 -13.94
N PRO A 188 -0.77 8.91 -12.82
CA PRO A 188 -0.01 7.79 -12.28
C PRO A 188 -0.95 6.75 -11.64
N ILE A 189 -0.51 5.49 -11.67
CA ILE A 189 -1.10 4.39 -10.88
C ILE A 189 -0.02 3.75 -10.04
N ILE A 190 -0.41 3.10 -8.95
CA ILE A 190 0.53 2.43 -8.05
C ILE A 190 0.13 0.98 -7.80
N ALA A 191 1.09 0.19 -7.34
CA ALA A 191 0.82 -1.06 -6.65
C ALA A 191 1.42 -0.94 -5.25
N THR A 192 0.58 -0.76 -4.25
CA THR A 192 1.06 -0.48 -2.88
C THR A 192 1.84 -1.64 -2.29
N HIS A 193 1.48 -2.92 -2.64
CA HIS A 193 2.10 -4.11 -2.10
C HIS A 193 2.04 -5.29 -3.10
N SER A 194 2.97 -5.29 -4.07
CA SER A 194 3.02 -6.31 -5.14
C SER A 194 4.45 -6.63 -5.55
N ASN A 195 4.78 -7.93 -5.58
CA ASN A 195 6.11 -8.43 -5.86
C ASN A 195 6.29 -8.83 -7.34
N ALA A 196 7.48 -9.31 -7.73
CA ALA A 196 7.78 -9.73 -9.09
C ALA A 196 7.35 -11.18 -9.32
N ASN A 197 6.47 -11.40 -10.32
CA ASN A 197 6.00 -12.75 -10.67
C ASN A 197 7.12 -13.65 -11.23
N SER A 198 8.13 -13.06 -11.85
CA SER A 198 9.30 -13.79 -12.37
C SER A 198 10.22 -14.30 -11.26
N VAL A 199 10.16 -13.78 -10.04
CA VAL A 199 10.91 -14.27 -8.87
C VAL A 199 10.10 -15.35 -8.14
N ALA A 200 8.83 -15.06 -7.85
CA ALA A 200 7.92 -16.00 -7.22
C ALA A 200 6.57 -15.99 -7.95
N VAL A 201 6.20 -17.11 -8.55
CA VAL A 201 4.95 -17.23 -9.30
C VAL A 201 3.77 -17.19 -8.34
N HIS A 202 3.03 -16.09 -8.36
CA HIS A 202 1.83 -15.88 -7.58
C HIS A 202 0.89 -14.91 -8.30
N PRO A 203 -0.43 -15.11 -8.32
CA PRO A 203 -1.37 -14.24 -9.05
C PRO A 203 -1.43 -12.80 -8.50
N ARG A 204 -0.96 -12.57 -7.27
CA ARG A 204 -0.82 -11.24 -6.67
C ARG A 204 0.43 -10.49 -7.15
N ASN A 205 1.40 -11.21 -7.72
CA ASN A 205 2.66 -10.63 -8.18
C ASN A 205 2.51 -10.09 -9.60
N LEU A 206 3.20 -8.97 -9.86
CA LEU A 206 3.15 -8.28 -11.15
C LEU A 206 4.04 -9.00 -12.18
N THR A 207 3.53 -9.10 -13.40
CA THR A 207 4.37 -9.42 -14.56
C THR A 207 5.27 -8.24 -14.90
N ASP A 208 6.36 -8.50 -15.64
CA ASP A 208 7.29 -7.45 -16.11
C ASP A 208 6.57 -6.36 -16.91
N THR A 209 5.56 -6.76 -17.69
CA THR A 209 4.73 -5.83 -18.48
C THR A 209 3.91 -4.92 -17.55
N GLN A 210 3.29 -5.45 -16.52
CA GLN A 210 2.48 -4.68 -15.56
C GLN A 210 3.37 -3.72 -14.76
N PHE A 211 4.53 -4.19 -14.26
CA PHE A 211 5.52 -3.34 -13.61
C PHE A 211 5.95 -2.19 -14.53
N THR A 212 6.23 -2.49 -15.81
CA THR A 212 6.63 -1.49 -16.78
C THR A 212 5.53 -0.46 -17.03
N LYS A 213 4.26 -0.87 -17.13
CA LYS A 213 3.12 0.06 -17.27
C LYS A 213 3.00 1.01 -16.08
N ILE A 214 3.13 0.49 -14.84
CA ILE A 214 3.12 1.32 -13.63
C ILE A 214 4.29 2.32 -13.65
N LYS A 215 5.50 1.85 -13.94
CA LYS A 215 6.69 2.71 -14.08
C LYS A 215 6.49 3.81 -15.12
N GLN A 216 5.96 3.48 -16.30
CA GLN A 216 5.71 4.43 -17.39
C GLN A 216 4.63 5.46 -17.07
N SER A 217 3.67 5.12 -16.22
CA SER A 217 2.68 6.09 -15.71
C SER A 217 3.29 7.11 -14.75
N GLY A 218 4.55 6.92 -14.33
CA GLY A 218 5.21 7.70 -13.28
C GLY A 218 4.87 7.22 -11.87
N GLY A 219 4.30 6.01 -11.76
CA GLY A 219 3.91 5.38 -10.49
C GLY A 219 5.03 4.65 -9.79
N ILE A 220 4.68 4.02 -8.67
CA ILE A 220 5.58 3.29 -7.79
C ILE A 220 5.00 1.92 -7.41
N VAL A 221 5.88 1.01 -6.99
CA VAL A 221 5.54 -0.36 -6.58
C VAL A 221 6.17 -0.66 -5.23
N GLY A 222 5.35 -1.04 -4.24
CA GLY A 222 5.78 -1.48 -2.93
C GLY A 222 6.03 -2.98 -2.89
N ILE A 223 7.15 -3.38 -2.30
CA ILE A 223 7.46 -4.79 -2.03
C ILE A 223 6.66 -5.25 -0.82
N SER A 224 5.79 -6.24 -1.03
CA SER A 224 5.02 -6.92 0.03
C SER A 224 5.89 -7.89 0.81
N LEU A 225 5.70 -7.95 2.13
CA LEU A 225 6.35 -8.93 2.99
C LEU A 225 5.54 -10.23 3.14
N ALA A 226 4.40 -10.34 2.49
CA ALA A 226 3.61 -11.57 2.50
C ALA A 226 4.42 -12.75 1.96
N LYS A 227 4.54 -13.81 2.76
CA LYS A 227 5.34 -15.00 2.48
C LYS A 227 4.99 -15.62 1.11
N GLU A 228 3.71 -15.68 0.79
CA GLU A 228 3.20 -16.23 -0.47
C GLU A 228 3.66 -15.41 -1.69
N HIS A 229 3.80 -14.10 -1.52
CA HIS A 229 4.27 -13.20 -2.58
C HIS A 229 5.80 -13.22 -2.72
N LEU A 230 6.53 -13.46 -1.62
CA LEU A 230 8.00 -13.49 -1.60
C LEU A 230 8.58 -14.80 -2.11
N CYS A 231 8.13 -15.94 -1.60
CA CYS A 231 8.73 -17.24 -1.91
C CYS A 231 7.71 -18.33 -2.26
N GLY A 232 6.41 -18.01 -2.32
CA GLY A 232 5.36 -18.95 -2.64
C GLY A 232 5.35 -20.15 -1.69
N LYS A 233 5.30 -21.36 -2.27
CA LYS A 233 5.31 -22.63 -1.52
C LYS A 233 6.72 -23.22 -1.34
N SER A 234 7.78 -22.55 -1.83
CA SER A 234 9.14 -23.06 -1.81
C SER A 234 9.75 -23.16 -0.42
N LYS A 235 9.29 -22.32 0.51
CA LYS A 235 9.77 -22.24 1.89
C LYS A 235 8.60 -22.15 2.88
N PRO A 236 8.76 -22.64 4.12
CA PRO A 236 7.75 -22.48 5.18
C PRO A 236 7.63 -21.05 5.70
N ILE A 237 8.74 -20.29 5.69
CA ILE A 237 8.84 -18.89 6.07
C ILE A 237 9.75 -18.16 5.06
N ALA A 238 9.45 -16.90 4.77
CA ALA A 238 10.32 -16.06 3.93
C ALA A 238 11.49 -15.51 4.76
N ALA A 239 12.61 -15.25 4.09
CA ALA A 239 13.78 -14.61 4.68
C ALA A 239 13.94 -13.18 4.13
N VAL A 240 14.82 -12.39 4.75
CA VAL A 240 15.17 -11.05 4.27
C VAL A 240 15.73 -11.08 2.84
N GLU A 241 16.46 -12.13 2.50
CA GLU A 241 17.00 -12.36 1.16
C GLU A 241 15.91 -12.48 0.09
N ASP A 242 14.76 -13.09 0.42
CA ASP A 242 13.64 -13.19 -0.52
C ASP A 242 13.06 -11.79 -0.84
N ILE A 243 13.09 -10.85 0.10
CA ILE A 243 12.70 -9.46 -0.13
C ILE A 243 13.69 -8.80 -1.11
N ILE A 244 14.98 -9.00 -0.86
CA ILE A 244 16.06 -8.41 -1.68
C ILE A 244 16.03 -8.97 -3.10
N ASP A 245 15.73 -10.25 -3.29
CA ASP A 245 15.63 -10.86 -4.61
C ASP A 245 14.56 -10.17 -5.49
N HIS A 246 13.40 -9.80 -4.93
CA HIS A 246 12.39 -9.02 -5.63
C HIS A 246 12.83 -7.59 -5.92
N ILE A 247 13.53 -6.95 -4.98
CA ILE A 247 14.10 -5.61 -5.18
C ILE A 247 15.11 -5.66 -6.33
N GLU A 248 16.08 -6.59 -6.29
CA GLU A 248 17.11 -6.75 -7.33
C GLU A 248 16.48 -7.01 -8.70
N TYR A 249 15.44 -7.85 -8.75
CA TYR A 249 14.73 -8.13 -10.00
C TYR A 249 14.11 -6.86 -10.60
N TYR A 250 13.39 -6.09 -9.80
CA TYR A 250 12.80 -4.84 -10.27
C TYR A 250 13.84 -3.77 -10.64
N LEU A 251 14.97 -3.73 -9.93
CA LEU A 251 16.10 -2.88 -10.30
C LEU A 251 16.66 -3.27 -11.69
N GLY A 252 16.69 -4.58 -12.00
CA GLY A 252 17.04 -5.09 -13.33
C GLY A 252 16.08 -4.66 -14.46
N LEU A 253 14.87 -4.22 -14.10
CA LEU A 253 13.88 -3.62 -15.02
C LEU A 253 13.92 -2.08 -15.02
N ASP A 254 15.04 -1.46 -14.64
CA ASP A 254 15.23 -0.01 -14.46
C ASP A 254 14.28 0.59 -13.41
N GLY A 255 14.05 -0.13 -12.32
CA GLY A 255 13.09 0.22 -11.26
C GLY A 255 13.63 1.11 -10.15
N GLN A 256 14.87 1.66 -10.23
CA GLN A 256 15.53 2.40 -9.16
C GLN A 256 14.75 3.63 -8.63
N TYR A 257 13.81 4.17 -9.42
CA TYR A 257 12.93 5.29 -9.04
C TYR A 257 11.48 4.87 -8.82
N THR A 258 11.20 3.56 -8.93
CA THR A 258 9.84 2.98 -8.90
C THR A 258 9.64 2.10 -7.66
N VAL A 259 10.67 1.35 -7.25
CA VAL A 259 10.58 0.39 -6.15
C VAL A 259 10.56 1.10 -4.79
N CYS A 260 9.61 0.68 -3.96
CA CYS A 260 9.43 1.13 -2.59
C CYS A 260 9.19 -0.08 -1.67
N LEU A 261 8.96 0.15 -0.39
CA LEU A 261 8.39 -0.84 0.53
C LEU A 261 6.87 -0.67 0.59
N GLY A 262 6.16 -1.78 0.68
CA GLY A 262 4.72 -1.86 0.89
C GLY A 262 4.46 -3.10 1.73
N CYS A 263 4.85 -3.01 3.01
CA CYS A 263 5.14 -4.15 3.87
C CYS A 263 3.94 -5.06 4.12
N ASP A 264 2.73 -4.55 3.95
CA ASP A 264 1.49 -5.28 4.25
C ASP A 264 1.40 -5.64 5.75
N PHE A 265 2.02 -4.79 6.59
CA PHE A 265 1.97 -4.95 8.04
C PHE A 265 0.53 -4.92 8.55
N ASP A 266 0.24 -5.82 9.49
CA ASP A 266 -1.08 -6.03 10.07
C ASP A 266 -2.13 -6.63 9.10
N GLY A 267 -1.82 -6.74 7.79
CA GLY A 267 -2.57 -7.51 6.79
C GLY A 267 -2.08 -8.95 6.64
N ILE A 268 -0.84 -9.23 7.02
CA ILE A 268 -0.23 -10.55 7.01
C ILE A 268 -0.08 -11.11 8.43
N GLU A 269 -0.19 -12.44 8.55
CA GLU A 269 -0.04 -13.13 9.84
C GLU A 269 1.41 -13.54 10.11
N ILE A 270 2.15 -13.90 9.05
CA ILE A 270 3.53 -14.40 9.13
C ILE A 270 4.44 -13.43 8.38
N THR A 271 5.28 -12.75 9.11
CA THR A 271 6.32 -11.88 8.58
C THR A 271 7.59 -12.68 8.21
N PRO A 272 8.47 -12.14 7.35
CA PRO A 272 9.78 -12.75 7.08
C PRO A 272 10.60 -12.95 8.35
N GLU A 273 11.45 -14.00 8.34
CA GLU A 273 12.35 -14.29 9.47
C GLU A 273 13.13 -13.03 9.89
N SER A 274 13.18 -12.78 11.17
CA SER A 274 13.85 -11.63 11.81
C SER A 274 13.15 -10.27 11.64
N ILE A 275 12.03 -10.17 10.93
CA ILE A 275 11.24 -8.94 10.82
C ILE A 275 9.88 -9.16 11.50
N ASP A 276 9.81 -8.91 12.80
CA ASP A 276 8.56 -9.10 13.56
C ASP A 276 7.61 -7.88 13.47
N SER A 277 8.14 -6.73 13.07
CA SER A 277 7.38 -5.48 13.02
C SER A 277 8.16 -4.38 12.28
N VAL A 278 7.55 -3.21 12.15
CA VAL A 278 8.21 -2.01 11.62
C VAL A 278 9.53 -1.66 12.36
N ALA A 279 9.66 -2.06 13.64
CA ALA A 279 10.88 -1.84 14.43
C ALA A 279 12.10 -2.57 13.88
N ASP A 280 11.91 -3.60 13.06
CA ASP A 280 12.96 -4.48 12.56
C ASP A 280 13.41 -4.17 11.13
N LEU A 281 12.75 -3.23 10.44
CA LEU A 281 13.06 -2.94 9.03
C LEU A 281 14.50 -2.44 8.79
N TYR A 282 15.18 -1.93 9.82
CA TYR A 282 16.61 -1.62 9.71
C TYR A 282 17.45 -2.85 9.35
N LYS A 283 17.02 -4.07 9.72
CA LYS A 283 17.70 -5.33 9.37
C LYS A 283 17.69 -5.59 7.86
N LEU A 284 16.59 -5.20 7.17
CA LEU A 284 16.57 -5.24 5.71
C LEU A 284 17.56 -4.24 5.12
N ALA A 285 17.63 -3.01 5.64
CA ALA A 285 18.60 -2.02 5.19
C ALA A 285 20.06 -2.50 5.40
N ASP A 286 20.35 -3.11 6.56
CA ASP A 286 21.67 -3.67 6.88
C ASP A 286 22.01 -4.84 5.93
N ALA A 287 21.04 -5.72 5.62
CA ALA A 287 21.24 -6.82 4.67
C ALA A 287 21.48 -6.32 3.23
N MET A 288 20.74 -5.29 2.79
CA MET A 288 21.00 -4.63 1.50
C MET A 288 22.39 -4.00 1.44
N SER A 289 22.81 -3.32 2.51
CA SER A 289 24.17 -2.76 2.62
C SER A 289 25.24 -3.85 2.55
N ALA A 290 25.04 -4.99 3.20
CA ALA A 290 25.93 -6.15 3.12
C ALA A 290 26.04 -6.75 1.71
N LYS A 291 25.00 -6.59 0.89
CA LYS A 291 24.99 -6.94 -0.55
C LYS A 291 25.52 -5.80 -1.47
N ASN A 292 26.14 -4.77 -0.91
CA ASN A 292 26.72 -3.63 -1.62
C ASN A 292 25.71 -2.69 -2.32
N PHE A 293 24.48 -2.62 -1.83
CA PHE A 293 23.59 -1.53 -2.22
C PHE A 293 24.14 -0.21 -1.66
N SER A 294 24.14 0.84 -2.44
CA SER A 294 24.56 2.15 -1.93
C SER A 294 23.53 2.71 -0.93
N ASP A 295 24.01 3.55 -0.01
CA ASP A 295 23.15 4.23 0.97
C ASP A 295 22.06 5.05 0.29
N GLU A 296 22.36 5.68 -0.86
CA GLU A 296 21.40 6.45 -1.64
C GLU A 296 20.29 5.57 -2.22
N LEU A 297 20.65 4.34 -2.71
CA LEU A 297 19.65 3.43 -3.25
C LEU A 297 18.77 2.83 -2.14
N ILE A 298 19.35 2.46 -1.01
CA ILE A 298 18.58 2.01 0.16
C ILE A 298 17.61 3.12 0.60
N HIS A 299 18.10 4.35 0.75
CA HIS A 299 17.26 5.49 1.11
C HIS A 299 16.17 5.78 0.05
N ALA A 300 16.49 5.59 -1.24
CA ALA A 300 15.50 5.76 -2.31
C ALA A 300 14.34 4.77 -2.17
N ILE A 301 14.63 3.49 -1.95
CA ILE A 301 13.64 2.42 -1.82
C ILE A 301 12.82 2.58 -0.52
N PHE A 302 13.46 2.91 0.58
CA PHE A 302 12.81 3.06 1.89
C PHE A 302 11.95 4.33 1.99
N TYR A 303 12.29 5.40 1.24
CA TYR A 303 11.67 6.69 1.49
C TYR A 303 11.54 7.59 0.26
N GLN A 304 12.66 7.83 -0.47
CA GLN A 304 12.73 8.95 -1.40
C GLN A 304 11.85 8.75 -2.64
N ASN A 305 11.71 7.51 -3.13
CA ASN A 305 10.88 7.19 -4.30
C ASN A 305 9.40 7.50 -4.01
N ALA A 306 8.89 7.05 -2.88
CA ALA A 306 7.52 7.34 -2.45
C ALA A 306 7.30 8.83 -2.18
N LEU A 307 8.28 9.52 -1.58
CA LEU A 307 8.22 10.96 -1.39
C LEU A 307 8.20 11.73 -2.71
N ASN A 308 9.02 11.32 -3.69
CA ASN A 308 9.05 11.94 -5.01
C ASN A 308 7.75 11.72 -5.77
N PHE A 309 7.11 10.57 -5.58
CA PHE A 309 5.79 10.27 -6.10
C PHE A 309 4.74 11.20 -5.46
N LEU A 310 4.70 11.27 -4.13
CA LEU A 310 3.74 12.10 -3.40
C LEU A 310 3.80 13.59 -3.80
N LYS A 311 5.01 14.11 -4.13
CA LYS A 311 5.21 15.49 -4.59
C LYS A 311 4.55 15.80 -5.95
N LYS A 312 4.17 14.78 -6.71
CA LYS A 312 3.59 14.95 -8.04
C LYS A 312 2.06 14.83 -8.04
N LEU A 313 1.47 14.36 -6.92
CA LEU A 313 0.04 14.29 -6.72
C LEU A 313 -0.54 15.64 -6.31
#